data_d6318c48a2309a7014a2dd04b4e712bf
#
_entry.id   d6318c48a2309a7014a2dd04b4e712bf
#
_cell.length_a   1.000
_cell.length_b   1.000
_cell.length_c   1.000
_cell.angle_alpha   90.00
_cell.angle_beta   90.00
_cell.angle_gamma   90.00
#
_symmetry.space_group_name_H-M   'P 1'
#
loop_
_entity.id
_entity.type
_entity.pdbx_description
1 polymer ?
#
loop_
_entity_poly.entity_id
_entity_poly.type
_entity_poly.pdbx_seq_one_letter_code
_entity_poly.pdbx_strand_id
1 'polypeptide(L)'
;QHIISEGDKIMEQKTPFKELTFSQKIQYIWDYYKIPIFLVIIGIIAVTTFICGRLAQKNTVLSVLCVNAENSTTEDNGADIFNDFLTDNGYDLSKDEIALNQNVCVDVDQSGLDYQNMAVLTAYFASNEYDICFMDDKTFDYYAKNVYFEDISKYLDKAVLEKYKDKLTYVTIDGKEYPCGIRLSADDNEFVKASGLYSSCTVGVCCDSSHDAMVKKLCGYILQ
;
A
#
# COMPACT_ATOMS: atom_id res chain seq x y z
N GLN A 1 45.66 69.34 -29.94
CA GLN A 1 45.45 68.68 -31.25
C GLN A 1 45.90 67.22 -31.18
N HIS A 2 45.08 66.36 -31.63
CA HIS A 2 45.21 64.95 -31.94
C HIS A 2 45.04 63.98 -30.76
N ILE A 3 43.92 63.41 -30.58
CA ILE A 3 43.24 62.44 -31.43
C ILE A 3 43.86 61.06 -31.42
N ILE A 4 43.01 60.12 -31.12
CA ILE A 4 42.92 58.73 -31.57
C ILE A 4 43.59 57.75 -30.61
N SER A 5 42.96 56.77 -30.26
CA SER A 5 41.95 55.94 -30.85
C SER A 5 42.19 54.48 -30.51
N GLU A 6 41.18 53.84 -30.56
CA GLU A 6 41.03 52.41 -30.86
C GLU A 6 41.49 51.40 -29.86
N GLY A 7 40.49 50.80 -29.33
CA GLY A 7 40.56 49.58 -28.58
C GLY A 7 41.21 48.45 -29.37
N ASP A 8 42.38 48.09 -28.93
CA ASP A 8 42.92 46.78 -29.22
C ASP A 8 42.10 45.74 -28.44
N LYS A 9 41.19 45.13 -29.12
CA LYS A 9 40.66 43.80 -28.74
C LYS A 9 41.88 42.88 -28.74
N ILE A 10 42.44 42.64 -27.56
CA ILE A 10 43.36 41.54 -27.33
C ILE A 10 42.55 40.28 -27.64
N MET A 11 42.76 39.72 -28.81
CA MET A 11 42.34 38.33 -29.11
C MET A 11 43.21 37.46 -28.19
N GLU A 12 42.62 36.99 -27.09
CA GLU A 12 43.21 35.91 -26.29
C GLU A 12 43.43 34.72 -27.23
N GLN A 13 44.70 34.50 -27.61
CA GLN A 13 45.11 33.29 -28.30
C GLN A 13 44.79 32.10 -27.35
N LYS A 14 43.70 31.42 -27.62
CA LYS A 14 43.35 30.20 -26.90
C LYS A 14 44.44 29.17 -27.13
N THR A 15 45.28 28.95 -26.15
CA THR A 15 46.32 27.90 -26.15
C THR A 15 45.63 26.56 -26.47
N PRO A 16 46.11 25.80 -27.46
CA PRO A 16 45.47 24.54 -27.86
C PRO A 16 45.48 23.56 -26.66
N PHE A 17 44.37 22.85 -26.45
CA PHE A 17 44.15 21.97 -25.29
C PHE A 17 45.27 20.97 -25.00
N LYS A 18 46.07 20.61 -26.03
CA LYS A 18 47.21 19.70 -25.90
C LYS A 18 48.38 20.29 -25.10
N GLU A 19 48.52 21.59 -25.06
CA GLU A 19 49.66 22.32 -24.41
C GLU A 19 49.34 22.76 -22.98
N LEU A 20 48.13 22.53 -22.52
CA LEU A 20 47.69 22.86 -21.16
C LEU A 20 48.27 21.88 -20.14
N THR A 21 48.67 22.38 -18.98
CA THR A 21 49.02 21.55 -17.82
C THR A 21 47.78 20.82 -17.29
N PHE A 22 47.98 19.76 -16.52
CA PHE A 22 46.87 18.96 -15.97
C PHE A 22 45.84 19.81 -15.21
N SER A 23 46.30 20.75 -14.39
CA SER A 23 45.46 21.69 -13.66
C SER A 23 44.67 22.62 -14.58
N GLN A 24 45.29 23.16 -15.63
CA GLN A 24 44.62 23.99 -16.63
C GLN A 24 43.61 23.23 -17.47
N LYS A 25 43.85 21.94 -17.75
CA LYS A 25 42.87 21.06 -18.42
C LYS A 25 41.65 20.83 -17.58
N ILE A 26 41.79 20.59 -16.27
CA ILE A 26 40.65 20.44 -15.34
C ILE A 26 39.86 21.76 -15.29
N GLN A 27 40.56 22.90 -15.18
CA GLN A 27 39.88 24.19 -15.13
C GLN A 27 39.14 24.51 -16.42
N TYR A 28 39.72 24.21 -17.58
CA TYR A 28 39.07 24.36 -18.89
C TYR A 28 37.83 23.50 -19.02
N ILE A 29 37.90 22.20 -18.60
CA ILE A 29 36.75 21.30 -18.61
C ILE A 29 35.68 21.85 -17.65
N TRP A 30 36.04 22.29 -16.46
CA TRP A 30 35.11 22.83 -15.49
C TRP A 30 34.41 24.10 -16.00
N ASP A 31 35.14 25.04 -16.58
CA ASP A 31 34.58 26.30 -17.06
C ASP A 31 33.66 26.12 -18.28
N TYR A 32 33.97 25.15 -19.13
CA TYR A 32 33.25 24.96 -20.40
C TYR A 32 32.16 23.89 -20.34
N TYR A 33 32.37 22.86 -19.51
CA TYR A 33 31.49 21.68 -19.47
C TYR A 33 30.79 21.47 -18.14
N LYS A 34 30.89 22.38 -17.20
CA LYS A 34 30.21 22.26 -15.89
C LYS A 34 28.73 22.00 -16.02
N ILE A 35 28.00 22.71 -16.92
CA ILE A 35 26.56 22.54 -17.12
C ILE A 35 26.23 21.17 -17.71
N PRO A 36 26.84 20.73 -18.85
CA PRO A 36 26.56 19.39 -19.37
C PRO A 36 26.98 18.26 -18.43
N ILE A 37 28.09 18.39 -17.70
CA ILE A 37 28.52 17.41 -16.70
C ILE A 37 27.47 17.32 -15.58
N PHE A 38 26.96 18.44 -15.09
CA PHE A 38 25.93 18.47 -14.06
C PHE A 38 24.62 17.81 -14.53
N LEU A 39 24.23 18.07 -15.77
CA LEU A 39 23.05 17.42 -16.37
C LEU A 39 23.20 15.90 -16.51
N VAL A 40 24.40 15.44 -16.91
CA VAL A 40 24.67 13.98 -16.99
C VAL A 40 24.62 13.34 -15.60
N ILE A 41 25.21 13.98 -14.59
CA ILE A 41 25.17 13.47 -13.20
C ILE A 41 23.73 13.39 -12.69
N ILE A 42 22.92 14.45 -12.90
CA ILE A 42 21.50 14.45 -12.54
C ILE A 42 20.76 13.32 -13.28
N GLY A 43 21.03 13.14 -14.57
CA GLY A 43 20.45 12.05 -15.37
C GLY A 43 20.78 10.67 -14.81
N ILE A 44 22.05 10.44 -14.44
CA ILE A 44 22.47 9.16 -13.82
C ILE A 44 21.78 8.95 -12.48
N ILE A 45 21.71 9.97 -11.62
CA ILE A 45 21.00 9.87 -10.34
C ILE A 45 19.51 9.55 -10.56
N ALA A 46 18.84 10.24 -11.49
CA ALA A 46 17.44 10.01 -11.78
C ALA A 46 17.18 8.59 -12.30
N VAL A 47 18.02 8.09 -13.20
CA VAL A 47 17.92 6.71 -13.72
C VAL A 47 18.19 5.68 -12.62
N THR A 48 19.22 5.91 -11.78
CA THR A 48 19.54 4.97 -10.69
C THR A 48 18.43 4.92 -9.65
N THR A 49 17.90 6.08 -9.25
CA THR A 49 16.78 6.13 -8.30
C THR A 49 15.51 5.47 -8.87
N PHE A 50 15.24 5.67 -10.16
CA PHE A 50 14.11 5.01 -10.82
C PHE A 50 14.27 3.49 -10.87
N ILE A 51 15.44 2.98 -11.26
CA ILE A 51 15.73 1.55 -11.31
C ILE A 51 15.69 0.94 -9.91
N CYS A 52 16.35 1.56 -8.93
CA CYS A 52 16.34 1.08 -7.55
C CYS A 52 14.93 1.07 -6.96
N GLY A 53 14.12 2.10 -7.24
CA GLY A 53 12.72 2.15 -6.82
C GLY A 53 11.89 1.00 -7.39
N ARG A 54 12.09 0.66 -8.67
CA ARG A 54 11.39 -0.47 -9.31
C ARG A 54 11.83 -1.82 -8.77
N LEU A 55 13.12 -2.00 -8.50
CA LEU A 55 13.67 -3.24 -7.96
C LEU A 55 13.31 -3.46 -6.48
N ALA A 56 13.03 -2.37 -5.76
CA ALA A 56 12.64 -2.43 -4.35
C ALA A 56 11.12 -2.65 -4.15
N GLN A 57 10.30 -2.56 -5.21
CA GLN A 57 8.86 -2.82 -5.11
C GLN A 57 8.63 -4.32 -4.95
N LYS A 58 7.96 -4.69 -3.86
CA LYS A 58 7.50 -6.06 -3.63
C LYS A 58 6.22 -6.32 -4.44
N ASN A 59 5.98 -7.59 -4.72
CA ASN A 59 4.72 -8.02 -5.33
C ASN A 59 3.65 -8.06 -4.24
N THR A 60 2.57 -7.34 -4.43
CA THR A 60 1.41 -7.43 -3.55
C THR A 60 0.66 -8.73 -3.85
N VAL A 61 0.63 -9.63 -2.86
CA VAL A 61 -0.06 -10.93 -2.94
C VAL A 61 -1.52 -10.79 -2.58
N LEU A 62 -1.82 -9.94 -1.59
CA LEU A 62 -3.16 -9.56 -1.15
C LEU A 62 -3.15 -8.11 -0.66
N SER A 63 -4.29 -7.45 -0.78
CA SER A 63 -4.53 -6.14 -0.18
C SER A 63 -5.56 -6.26 0.95
N VAL A 64 -5.18 -5.86 2.14
CA VAL A 64 -5.98 -5.96 3.36
C VAL A 64 -6.27 -4.57 3.92
N LEU A 65 -7.54 -4.30 4.18
CA LEU A 65 -8.00 -3.06 4.78
C LEU A 65 -8.45 -3.32 6.22
N CYS A 66 -7.87 -2.60 7.17
CA CYS A 66 -8.26 -2.60 8.58
C CYS A 66 -8.85 -1.24 8.94
N VAL A 67 -10.17 -1.20 9.16
CA VAL A 67 -10.89 0.04 9.52
C VAL A 67 -11.12 0.07 11.01
N ASN A 68 -10.86 1.20 11.64
CA ASN A 68 -10.98 1.39 13.09
C ASN A 68 -10.10 0.42 13.91
N ALA A 69 -8.89 0.12 13.42
CA ALA A 69 -7.94 -0.71 14.16
C ALA A 69 -7.51 0.00 15.45
N GLU A 70 -7.58 -0.71 16.60
CA GLU A 70 -7.36 -0.15 17.94
C GLU A 70 -5.88 0.24 18.16
N ASN A 71 -4.94 -0.51 17.59
CA ASN A 71 -3.49 -0.36 17.82
C ASN A 71 -2.71 -0.02 16.54
N SER A 72 -3.28 0.77 15.65
CA SER A 72 -2.65 1.14 14.36
C SER A 72 -1.33 1.91 14.49
N THR A 73 -0.99 2.40 15.68
CA THR A 73 0.19 3.25 15.95
C THR A 73 1.36 2.52 16.62
N THR A 74 1.25 1.23 16.92
CA THR A 74 2.35 0.44 17.51
C THR A 74 3.35 0.03 16.45
N GLU A 75 4.64 -0.13 16.82
CA GLU A 75 5.71 -0.56 15.89
C GLU A 75 5.43 -1.95 15.28
N ASP A 76 4.59 -2.75 15.95
CA ASP A 76 4.24 -4.13 15.59
C ASP A 76 2.79 -4.23 15.05
N ASN A 77 2.45 -3.41 14.14
CA ASN A 77 1.13 -3.12 13.54
C ASN A 77 0.32 -4.33 13.00
N GLY A 78 0.40 -5.49 13.64
CA GLY A 78 -0.25 -6.72 13.14
C GLY A 78 0.34 -7.25 11.83
N ALA A 79 1.38 -6.60 11.30
CA ALA A 79 2.02 -7.01 10.06
C ALA A 79 2.68 -8.39 10.19
N ASP A 80 3.16 -8.75 11.37
CA ASP A 80 3.89 -10.01 11.60
C ASP A 80 3.01 -11.23 11.33
N ILE A 81 1.73 -11.22 11.75
CA ILE A 81 0.85 -12.35 11.50
C ILE A 81 0.55 -12.55 10.01
N PHE A 82 0.52 -11.47 9.22
CA PHE A 82 0.40 -11.56 7.77
C PHE A 82 1.69 -12.01 7.11
N ASN A 83 2.85 -11.64 7.66
CA ASN A 83 4.15 -12.14 7.23
C ASN A 83 4.31 -13.64 7.52
N ASP A 84 3.85 -14.10 8.70
CA ASP A 84 3.81 -15.52 9.05
C ASP A 84 2.94 -16.30 8.05
N PHE A 85 1.74 -15.79 7.76
CA PHE A 85 0.87 -16.38 6.72
C PHE A 85 1.55 -16.48 5.36
N LEU A 86 2.27 -15.45 4.90
CA LEU A 86 3.01 -15.50 3.63
C LEU A 86 4.10 -16.56 3.67
N THR A 87 4.88 -16.61 4.77
CA THR A 87 5.97 -17.56 4.95
C THR A 87 5.45 -19.01 4.96
N ASP A 88 4.37 -19.27 5.66
CA ASP A 88 3.71 -20.59 5.73
C ASP A 88 3.17 -21.05 4.38
N ASN A 89 2.86 -20.10 3.49
CA ASN A 89 2.43 -20.38 2.12
C ASN A 89 3.58 -20.36 1.10
N GLY A 90 4.84 -20.25 1.54
CA GLY A 90 6.03 -20.38 0.70
C GLY A 90 6.41 -19.10 -0.06
N TYR A 91 5.92 -17.95 0.35
CA TYR A 91 6.30 -16.66 -0.21
C TYR A 91 7.61 -16.13 0.37
N ASP A 92 8.32 -15.32 -0.40
CA ASP A 92 9.59 -14.70 -0.04
C ASP A 92 9.35 -13.25 0.39
N LEU A 93 9.39 -12.98 1.69
CA LEU A 93 9.15 -11.63 2.24
C LEU A 93 10.08 -10.54 1.71
N SER A 94 11.18 -10.90 1.04
CA SER A 94 12.02 -9.93 0.34
C SER A 94 11.42 -9.47 -1.00
N LYS A 95 10.48 -10.22 -1.56
CA LYS A 95 9.87 -9.99 -2.87
C LYS A 95 8.36 -9.83 -2.84
N ASP A 96 7.73 -10.42 -1.83
CA ASP A 96 6.27 -10.51 -1.74
C ASP A 96 5.79 -9.85 -0.44
N GLU A 97 4.61 -9.24 -0.49
CA GLU A 97 4.00 -8.60 0.67
C GLU A 97 2.46 -8.67 0.62
N ILE A 98 1.86 -8.54 1.78
CA ILE A 98 0.45 -8.16 1.91
C ILE A 98 0.40 -6.63 2.10
N ALA A 99 -0.29 -5.94 1.19
CA ALA A 99 -0.51 -4.50 1.35
C ALA A 99 -1.54 -4.29 2.45
N LEU A 100 -1.09 -3.85 3.62
CA LEU A 100 -1.92 -3.64 4.80
C LEU A 100 -2.17 -2.15 5.00
N ASN A 101 -3.45 -1.74 4.99
CA ASN A 101 -3.86 -0.37 5.31
C ASN A 101 -4.65 -0.35 6.61
N GLN A 102 -4.13 0.33 7.62
CA GLN A 102 -4.72 0.47 8.96
C GLN A 102 -5.03 1.93 9.32
N ASN A 103 -4.93 2.83 8.34
CA ASN A 103 -5.01 4.27 8.59
C ASN A 103 -6.43 4.83 8.40
N VAL A 104 -7.43 3.98 8.24
CA VAL A 104 -8.82 4.40 8.01
C VAL A 104 -9.60 4.30 9.31
N CYS A 105 -10.03 5.45 9.82
CA CYS A 105 -10.92 5.54 10.97
C CYS A 105 -12.22 6.21 10.52
N VAL A 106 -13.36 5.59 10.83
CA VAL A 106 -14.69 6.07 10.46
C VAL A 106 -15.62 5.94 11.66
N ASP A 107 -16.35 7.00 11.97
CA ASP A 107 -17.45 6.98 12.97
C ASP A 107 -18.80 7.03 12.25
N VAL A 108 -19.47 5.88 12.20
CA VAL A 108 -20.78 5.74 11.55
C VAL A 108 -21.96 6.23 12.41
N ASP A 109 -21.74 6.57 13.68
CA ASP A 109 -22.79 7.06 14.59
C ASP A 109 -22.92 8.57 14.63
N GLN A 110 -21.86 9.27 14.30
CA GLN A 110 -21.89 10.70 14.36
C GLN A 110 -22.78 11.28 13.26
N SER A 111 -23.82 11.91 13.69
CA SER A 111 -24.71 12.69 12.84
C SER A 111 -23.93 13.82 12.15
N GLY A 112 -23.19 13.49 11.11
CA GLY A 112 -22.76 14.43 10.08
C GLY A 112 -21.32 14.90 10.09
N LEU A 113 -20.39 14.32 10.82
CA LEU A 113 -19.05 14.92 10.92
C LEU A 113 -17.90 14.15 10.29
N ASP A 114 -18.09 12.88 9.90
CA ASP A 114 -17.00 12.10 9.30
C ASP A 114 -17.20 11.77 7.81
N TYR A 115 -17.94 12.64 7.10
CA TYR A 115 -18.20 12.43 5.65
C TYR A 115 -16.94 12.27 4.83
N GLN A 116 -15.83 12.88 5.22
CA GLN A 116 -14.59 12.79 4.46
C GLN A 116 -14.01 11.38 4.55
N ASN A 117 -13.90 10.79 5.73
CA ASN A 117 -13.38 9.44 5.91
C ASN A 117 -14.35 8.39 5.36
N MET A 118 -15.65 8.59 5.53
CA MET A 118 -16.67 7.75 4.90
C MET A 118 -16.58 7.78 3.37
N ALA A 119 -16.33 8.94 2.77
CA ALA A 119 -16.13 9.06 1.32
C ALA A 119 -14.85 8.34 0.86
N VAL A 120 -13.77 8.45 1.61
CA VAL A 120 -12.51 7.72 1.34
C VAL A 120 -12.74 6.22 1.40
N LEU A 121 -13.40 5.71 2.44
CA LEU A 121 -13.70 4.28 2.57
C LEU A 121 -14.62 3.78 1.45
N THR A 122 -15.63 4.57 1.09
CA THR A 122 -16.51 4.26 -0.05
C THR A 122 -15.72 4.23 -1.37
N ALA A 123 -14.77 5.14 -1.56
CA ALA A 123 -13.91 5.14 -2.74
C ALA A 123 -13.02 3.91 -2.81
N TYR A 124 -12.47 3.44 -1.68
CA TYR A 124 -11.70 2.20 -1.62
C TYR A 124 -12.53 0.97 -2.03
N PHE A 125 -13.77 0.85 -1.58
CA PHE A 125 -14.65 -0.21 -2.05
C PHE A 125 -14.99 -0.10 -3.53
N ALA A 126 -15.24 1.11 -4.02
CA ALA A 126 -15.58 1.34 -5.43
C ALA A 126 -14.40 1.14 -6.38
N SER A 127 -13.15 1.23 -5.90
CA SER A 127 -11.94 1.01 -6.70
C SER A 127 -11.51 -0.45 -6.77
N ASN A 128 -12.13 -1.35 -6.00
CA ASN A 128 -11.74 -2.76 -5.86
C ASN A 128 -10.26 -2.93 -5.49
N GLU A 129 -9.75 -2.02 -4.64
CA GLU A 129 -8.34 -1.97 -4.26
C GLU A 129 -7.98 -3.01 -3.21
N TYR A 130 -8.97 -3.47 -2.44
CA TYR A 130 -8.77 -4.39 -1.33
C TYR A 130 -9.50 -5.72 -1.56
N ASP A 131 -8.86 -6.81 -1.11
CA ASP A 131 -9.38 -8.16 -1.20
C ASP A 131 -10.19 -8.56 0.05
N ILE A 132 -9.67 -8.21 1.22
CA ILE A 132 -10.27 -8.53 2.53
C ILE A 132 -10.31 -7.28 3.39
N CYS A 133 -11.39 -7.16 4.15
CA CYS A 133 -11.57 -6.06 5.08
C CYS A 133 -11.87 -6.57 6.49
N PHE A 134 -11.19 -5.96 7.48
CA PHE A 134 -11.45 -6.08 8.90
C PHE A 134 -12.04 -4.78 9.41
N MET A 135 -13.14 -4.84 10.12
CA MET A 135 -13.80 -3.67 10.69
C MET A 135 -14.36 -3.98 12.07
N ASP A 136 -14.54 -2.97 12.90
CA ASP A 136 -15.45 -3.11 14.04
C ASP A 136 -16.87 -3.47 13.56
N ASP A 137 -17.60 -4.22 14.37
CA ASP A 137 -18.88 -4.82 13.99
C ASP A 137 -19.91 -3.78 13.49
N LYS A 138 -19.88 -2.60 14.06
CA LYS A 138 -20.84 -1.55 13.78
C LYS A 138 -20.59 -0.89 12.42
N THR A 139 -19.33 -0.59 12.13
CA THR A 139 -18.92 -0.08 10.83
C THR A 139 -19.19 -1.11 9.75
N PHE A 140 -18.88 -2.37 10.02
CA PHE A 140 -19.20 -3.46 9.08
C PHE A 140 -20.70 -3.55 8.78
N ASP A 141 -21.57 -3.58 9.81
CA ASP A 141 -23.02 -3.65 9.65
C ASP A 141 -23.59 -2.44 8.88
N TYR A 142 -22.95 -1.30 8.97
CA TYR A 142 -23.34 -0.12 8.18
C TYR A 142 -23.02 -0.31 6.69
N TYR A 143 -21.80 -0.74 6.36
CA TYR A 143 -21.35 -0.89 4.99
C TYR A 143 -21.86 -2.17 4.32
N ALA A 144 -22.17 -3.24 5.05
CA ALA A 144 -22.69 -4.50 4.53
C ALA A 144 -24.05 -4.33 3.79
N LYS A 145 -24.79 -3.28 4.10
CA LYS A 145 -26.06 -2.96 3.42
C LYS A 145 -25.89 -2.49 1.96
N ASN A 146 -24.66 -2.18 1.60
CA ASN A 146 -24.32 -1.72 0.25
C ASN A 146 -23.48 -2.77 -0.44
N VAL A 147 -23.63 -3.32 -1.47
CA VAL A 147 -22.98 -4.45 -2.19
C VAL A 147 -21.44 -4.32 -2.26
N TYR A 148 -20.80 -4.20 -1.12
CA TYR A 148 -19.32 -4.08 -1.03
C TYR A 148 -18.65 -5.41 -0.66
N PHE A 149 -19.41 -6.36 -0.11
CA PHE A 149 -18.88 -7.65 0.35
C PHE A 149 -19.51 -8.81 -0.40
N GLU A 150 -18.67 -9.77 -0.74
CA GLU A 150 -19.08 -11.00 -1.36
C GLU A 150 -19.71 -11.99 -0.38
N ASP A 151 -20.37 -13.01 -0.94
CA ASP A 151 -20.78 -14.20 -0.19
C ASP A 151 -19.55 -14.95 0.30
N ILE A 152 -19.24 -14.80 1.59
CA ILE A 152 -18.04 -15.38 2.21
C ILE A 152 -18.07 -16.92 2.18
N SER A 153 -19.24 -17.54 2.02
CA SER A 153 -19.37 -19.00 1.91
C SER A 153 -18.64 -19.58 0.69
N LYS A 154 -18.33 -18.77 -0.32
CA LYS A 154 -17.52 -19.19 -1.47
C LYS A 154 -16.08 -19.52 -1.09
N TYR A 155 -15.57 -18.90 -0.03
CA TYR A 155 -14.18 -18.97 0.42
C TYR A 155 -13.96 -19.94 1.58
N LEU A 156 -15.05 -20.53 2.11
CA LEU A 156 -15.02 -21.36 3.31
C LEU A 156 -15.50 -22.79 3.01
N ASP A 157 -14.90 -23.74 3.67
CA ASP A 157 -15.37 -25.12 3.64
C ASP A 157 -16.60 -25.29 4.52
N LYS A 158 -17.44 -26.28 4.19
CA LYS A 158 -18.70 -26.54 4.92
C LYS A 158 -18.52 -26.74 6.43
N ALA A 159 -17.41 -27.36 6.82
CA ALA A 159 -17.12 -27.60 8.25
C ALA A 159 -16.84 -26.28 8.98
N VAL A 160 -16.13 -25.34 8.34
CA VAL A 160 -15.86 -24.01 8.88
C VAL A 160 -17.15 -23.18 8.95
N LEU A 161 -17.97 -23.22 7.92
CA LEU A 161 -19.28 -22.55 7.92
C LEU A 161 -20.17 -23.03 9.07
N GLU A 162 -20.22 -24.34 9.32
CA GLU A 162 -21.00 -24.90 10.43
C GLU A 162 -20.42 -24.52 11.80
N LYS A 163 -19.07 -24.52 11.92
CA LYS A 163 -18.37 -24.10 13.16
C LYS A 163 -18.69 -22.64 13.53
N TYR A 164 -18.77 -21.77 12.52
CA TYR A 164 -18.95 -20.32 12.70
C TYR A 164 -20.36 -19.82 12.38
N LYS A 165 -21.35 -20.69 12.20
CA LYS A 165 -22.72 -20.33 11.80
C LYS A 165 -23.35 -19.23 12.65
N ASP A 166 -23.12 -19.25 13.97
CA ASP A 166 -23.68 -18.29 14.92
C ASP A 166 -22.93 -16.93 14.92
N LYS A 167 -21.80 -16.85 14.20
CA LYS A 167 -20.96 -15.67 14.06
C LYS A 167 -21.03 -15.04 12.66
N LEU A 168 -21.80 -15.65 11.76
CA LEU A 168 -21.98 -15.11 10.40
C LEU A 168 -22.85 -13.86 10.44
N THR A 169 -22.42 -12.85 9.72
CA THR A 169 -23.20 -11.64 9.44
C THR A 169 -23.87 -11.80 8.08
N TYR A 170 -25.18 -11.65 8.05
CA TYR A 170 -25.99 -11.82 6.83
C TYR A 170 -26.45 -10.48 6.28
N VAL A 171 -26.56 -10.39 4.97
CA VAL A 171 -27.15 -9.26 4.27
C VAL A 171 -28.17 -9.76 3.25
N THR A 172 -29.23 -8.99 3.04
CA THR A 172 -30.25 -9.25 2.00
C THR A 172 -30.12 -8.17 0.93
N ILE A 173 -29.75 -8.59 -0.29
CA ILE A 173 -29.65 -7.71 -1.46
C ILE A 173 -30.51 -8.33 -2.57
N ASP A 174 -31.38 -7.52 -3.16
CA ASP A 174 -32.32 -7.95 -4.21
C ASP A 174 -33.15 -9.18 -3.82
N GLY A 175 -33.52 -9.27 -2.53
CA GLY A 175 -34.31 -10.37 -1.99
C GLY A 175 -33.55 -11.68 -1.79
N LYS A 176 -32.22 -11.70 -1.99
CA LYS A 176 -31.35 -12.83 -1.72
C LYS A 176 -30.54 -12.56 -0.46
N GLU A 177 -30.66 -13.44 0.52
CA GLU A 177 -29.85 -13.42 1.73
C GLU A 177 -28.59 -14.28 1.56
N TYR A 178 -27.45 -13.77 1.99
CA TYR A 178 -26.18 -14.50 2.03
C TYR A 178 -25.28 -14.02 3.17
N PRO A 179 -24.36 -14.86 3.66
CA PRO A 179 -23.36 -14.45 4.65
C PRO A 179 -22.30 -13.57 3.99
N CYS A 180 -22.14 -12.34 4.47
CA CYS A 180 -21.17 -11.37 3.91
C CYS A 180 -19.96 -11.17 4.81
N GLY A 181 -19.98 -11.69 6.06
CA GLY A 181 -18.85 -11.56 6.98
C GLY A 181 -18.93 -12.51 8.15
N ILE A 182 -17.83 -12.56 8.91
CA ILE A 182 -17.71 -13.38 10.13
C ILE A 182 -17.25 -12.49 11.27
N ARG A 183 -17.97 -12.52 12.40
CA ARG A 183 -17.58 -11.85 13.63
C ARG A 183 -16.55 -12.67 14.40
N LEU A 184 -15.45 -12.06 14.75
CA LEU A 184 -14.33 -12.67 15.46
C LEU A 184 -13.96 -11.84 16.68
N SER A 185 -13.48 -12.49 17.72
CA SER A 185 -13.00 -11.84 18.95
C SER A 185 -11.62 -12.36 19.33
N ALA A 186 -10.78 -11.53 19.91
CA ALA A 186 -9.49 -11.92 20.46
C ALA A 186 -9.62 -12.94 21.60
N ASP A 187 -10.81 -13.09 22.21
CA ASP A 187 -11.06 -14.06 23.27
C ASP A 187 -11.14 -15.51 22.75
N ASP A 188 -11.53 -15.70 21.48
CA ASP A 188 -11.79 -17.02 20.91
C ASP A 188 -11.22 -17.25 19.51
N ASN A 189 -10.44 -16.30 18.99
CA ASN A 189 -9.76 -16.43 17.72
C ASN A 189 -8.28 -16.01 17.87
N GLU A 190 -7.39 -16.98 17.68
CA GLU A 190 -5.95 -16.76 17.86
C GLU A 190 -5.35 -15.77 16.84
N PHE A 191 -5.89 -15.69 15.61
CA PHE A 191 -5.44 -14.72 14.63
C PHE A 191 -5.74 -13.28 15.08
N VAL A 192 -6.99 -13.01 15.50
CA VAL A 192 -7.37 -11.67 15.98
C VAL A 192 -6.55 -11.30 17.22
N LYS A 193 -6.36 -12.22 18.15
CA LYS A 193 -5.55 -12.04 19.35
C LYS A 193 -4.08 -11.74 19.01
N ALA A 194 -3.47 -12.53 18.13
CA ALA A 194 -2.08 -12.36 17.74
C ALA A 194 -1.86 -11.08 16.90
N SER A 195 -2.82 -10.66 16.11
CA SER A 195 -2.73 -9.41 15.36
C SER A 195 -2.67 -8.18 16.26
N GLY A 196 -3.30 -8.22 17.44
CA GLY A 196 -3.39 -7.10 18.35
C GLY A 196 -4.15 -5.88 17.80
N LEU A 197 -4.79 -6.00 16.63
CA LEU A 197 -5.45 -4.88 15.95
C LEU A 197 -6.85 -4.61 16.46
N TYR A 198 -7.52 -5.63 16.99
CA TYR A 198 -8.91 -5.55 17.45
C TYR A 198 -9.13 -6.41 18.69
N SER A 199 -9.96 -5.95 19.59
CA SER A 199 -10.58 -6.81 20.62
C SER A 199 -11.71 -7.64 20.00
N SER A 200 -12.47 -7.09 19.08
CA SER A 200 -13.43 -7.79 18.23
C SER A 200 -13.54 -7.11 16.86
N CYS A 201 -13.78 -7.88 15.82
CA CYS A 201 -13.98 -7.36 14.48
C CYS A 201 -14.86 -8.30 13.63
N THR A 202 -15.42 -7.75 12.57
CA THR A 202 -16.04 -8.53 11.50
C THR A 202 -15.13 -8.53 10.28
N VAL A 203 -14.89 -9.71 9.72
CA VAL A 203 -14.09 -9.94 8.51
C VAL A 203 -15.01 -10.18 7.34
N GLY A 204 -14.81 -9.45 6.24
CA GLY A 204 -15.51 -9.63 4.99
C GLY A 204 -14.58 -9.68 3.79
N VAL A 205 -15.00 -10.38 2.75
CA VAL A 205 -14.30 -10.39 1.46
C VAL A 205 -14.89 -9.28 0.60
N CYS A 206 -14.04 -8.40 0.08
CA CYS A 206 -14.48 -7.31 -0.78
C CYS A 206 -14.92 -7.84 -2.15
N CYS A 207 -15.89 -7.17 -2.77
CA CYS A 207 -16.36 -7.53 -4.10
C CYS A 207 -15.24 -7.39 -5.14
N ASP A 208 -15.31 -8.25 -6.17
CA ASP A 208 -14.41 -8.21 -7.33
C ASP A 208 -12.91 -8.36 -6.98
N SER A 209 -12.59 -9.11 -5.90
CA SER A 209 -11.20 -9.48 -5.62
C SER A 209 -10.59 -10.22 -6.81
N SER A 210 -9.36 -9.84 -7.17
CA SER A 210 -8.58 -10.54 -8.20
C SER A 210 -7.76 -11.72 -7.67
N HIS A 211 -7.77 -11.95 -6.35
CA HIS A 211 -6.89 -12.89 -5.64
C HIS A 211 -7.66 -14.01 -4.91
N ASP A 212 -8.78 -14.47 -5.43
CA ASP A 212 -9.68 -15.46 -4.81
C ASP A 212 -8.98 -16.65 -4.14
N ALA A 213 -7.98 -17.22 -4.80
CA ALA A 213 -7.25 -18.36 -4.27
C ALA A 213 -6.49 -18.03 -2.99
N MET A 214 -5.93 -16.82 -2.89
CA MET A 214 -5.22 -16.36 -1.71
C MET A 214 -6.18 -15.88 -0.63
N VAL A 215 -7.29 -15.25 -1.01
CA VAL A 215 -8.39 -14.92 -0.11
C VAL A 215 -8.89 -16.17 0.59
N LYS A 216 -9.13 -17.25 -0.16
CA LYS A 216 -9.56 -18.54 0.43
C LYS A 216 -8.53 -19.10 1.43
N LYS A 217 -7.24 -19.03 1.11
CA LYS A 217 -6.17 -19.47 2.02
C LYS A 217 -6.12 -18.62 3.28
N LEU A 218 -6.21 -17.29 3.14
CA LEU A 218 -6.19 -16.39 4.28
C LEU A 218 -7.42 -16.59 5.17
N CYS A 219 -8.63 -16.74 4.59
CA CYS A 219 -9.81 -17.10 5.36
C CYS A 219 -9.63 -18.41 6.14
N GLY A 220 -9.03 -19.44 5.52
CA GLY A 220 -8.69 -20.68 6.19
C GLY A 220 -7.69 -20.49 7.33
N TYR A 221 -6.71 -19.61 7.17
CA TYR A 221 -5.71 -19.29 8.18
C TYR A 221 -6.29 -18.52 9.37
N ILE A 222 -7.15 -17.56 9.12
CA ILE A 222 -7.86 -16.76 10.13
C ILE A 222 -8.78 -17.63 10.99
N LEU A 223 -9.39 -18.67 10.41
CA LEU A 223 -10.47 -19.47 11.02
C LEU A 223 -10.02 -20.85 11.52
N GLN A 224 -8.74 -21.06 11.72
CA GLN A 224 -8.15 -22.29 12.27
C GLN A 224 -8.58 -22.65 13.70
#